data_e1e693db9301ff5996d4960e45302c35
#
_entry.id   e1e693db9301ff5996d4960e45302c35
#
_cell.length_a   1.000
_cell.length_b   1.000
_cell.length_c   1.000
_cell.angle_alpha   90.00
_cell.angle_beta   90.00
_cell.angle_gamma   90.00
#
_symmetry.space_group_name_H-M   'P 1'
#
loop_
_entity.id
_entity.type
_entity.pdbx_description
1 polymer ?
#
loop_
_entity_poly.entity_id
_entity_poly.type
_entity_poly.pdbx_seq_one_letter_code
_entity_poly.pdbx_strand_id
1 'polypeptide(L)'
;MFHKIKNVFPLEDYKLLVQFISGVTKIYDVKPLFEWKEVFKTLKENELFYGVYVDVGGNGIVWNDYVDLSCEELWENGKEISTPFDGLISMSDATTIWGLNESTLRKAISYGKLKNGIDVCKYGKQWVVSIESMIREYGQPSK
;
A
#
# COMPACT_ATOMS: atom_id res chain seq x y z
N MET A 1 1.71 -12.00 12.05
CA MET A 1 2.30 -10.86 11.32
C MET A 1 1.23 -10.12 10.55
N PHE A 2 1.25 -8.80 10.64
CA PHE A 2 0.26 -7.99 9.93
C PHE A 2 0.77 -7.58 8.57
N HIS A 3 -0.11 -7.68 7.58
CA HIS A 3 0.19 -7.24 6.21
C HIS A 3 -0.31 -5.80 6.07
N LYS A 4 0.52 -4.87 6.48
CA LYS A 4 0.11 -3.47 6.53
C LYS A 4 -0.18 -2.90 5.15
N ILE A 5 -1.21 -2.06 5.11
CA ILE A 5 -1.70 -1.46 3.88
C ILE A 5 -1.02 -0.12 3.67
N LYS A 6 -0.60 0.13 2.44
CA LYS A 6 -0.03 1.41 2.04
C LYS A 6 -1.09 2.31 1.40
N ASN A 7 -1.83 1.77 0.44
CA ASN A 7 -2.86 2.53 -0.28
C ASN A 7 -4.07 1.66 -0.57
N VAL A 8 -5.23 2.29 -0.70
CA VAL A 8 -6.44 1.63 -1.18
C VAL A 8 -7.11 2.56 -2.20
N PHE A 9 -7.56 1.98 -3.30
CA PHE A 9 -8.25 2.72 -4.37
C PHE A 9 -9.56 2.02 -4.69
N PRO A 10 -10.69 2.74 -4.60
CA PRO A 10 -11.97 2.16 -5.00
C PRO A 10 -12.05 2.08 -6.51
N LEU A 11 -12.48 0.93 -7.00
CA LEU A 11 -12.64 0.68 -8.42
C LEU A 11 -14.11 0.47 -8.74
N GLU A 12 -14.41 0.30 -10.02
CA GLU A 12 -15.78 0.02 -10.43
C GLU A 12 -16.24 -1.34 -9.92
N ASP A 13 -17.55 -1.54 -9.83
CA ASP A 13 -18.18 -2.79 -9.45
C ASP A 13 -17.78 -3.23 -8.02
N TYR A 14 -17.65 -2.25 -7.12
CA TYR A 14 -17.37 -2.48 -5.69
C TYR A 14 -16.11 -3.31 -5.46
N LYS A 15 -15.10 -3.09 -6.27
CA LYS A 15 -13.78 -3.70 -6.07
C LYS A 15 -12.81 -2.68 -5.52
N LEU A 16 -11.84 -3.17 -4.77
CA LEU A 16 -10.80 -2.33 -4.19
C LEU A 16 -9.45 -2.81 -4.69
N LEU A 17 -8.61 -1.87 -5.08
CA LEU A 17 -7.20 -2.16 -5.32
C LEU A 17 -6.45 -1.82 -4.05
N VAL A 18 -5.76 -2.80 -3.47
CA VAL A 18 -5.07 -2.64 -2.20
C VAL A 18 -3.58 -2.86 -2.41
N GLN A 19 -2.80 -1.84 -2.08
CA GLN A 19 -1.34 -1.94 -2.13
C GLN A 19 -0.82 -2.12 -0.72
N PHE A 20 -0.07 -3.18 -0.51
CA PHE A 20 0.52 -3.47 0.80
C PHE A 20 1.94 -2.91 0.87
N ILE A 21 2.40 -2.65 2.08
CA ILE A 21 3.75 -2.10 2.28
C ILE A 21 4.82 -3.04 1.75
N SER A 22 4.56 -4.34 1.73
CA SER A 22 5.47 -5.34 1.18
C SER A 22 5.70 -5.19 -0.34
N GLY A 23 4.87 -4.42 -1.02
CA GLY A 23 4.93 -4.28 -2.47
C GLY A 23 3.92 -5.12 -3.22
N VAL A 24 3.18 -5.96 -2.52
CA VAL A 24 2.14 -6.80 -3.13
C VAL A 24 0.89 -5.95 -3.36
N THR A 25 0.25 -6.16 -4.51
CA THR A 25 -1.01 -5.51 -4.86
C THR A 25 -2.09 -6.57 -5.04
N LYS A 26 -3.26 -6.32 -4.45
CA LYS A 26 -4.39 -7.25 -4.55
C LYS A 26 -5.65 -6.51 -4.95
N ILE A 27 -6.55 -7.24 -5.60
CA ILE A 27 -7.91 -6.79 -5.88
C ILE A 27 -8.84 -7.52 -4.91
N TYR A 28 -9.65 -6.75 -4.20
CA TYR A 28 -10.61 -7.32 -3.24
C TYR A 28 -12.02 -6.98 -3.70
N ASP A 29 -12.88 -7.99 -3.78
CA ASP A 29 -14.28 -7.81 -4.17
C ASP A 29 -15.14 -7.66 -2.91
N VAL A 30 -15.76 -6.51 -2.75
CA VAL A 30 -16.58 -6.22 -1.57
C VAL A 30 -17.97 -6.84 -1.68
N LYS A 31 -18.41 -7.18 -2.87
CA LYS A 31 -19.80 -7.65 -3.07
C LYS A 31 -20.23 -8.83 -2.20
N PRO A 32 -19.38 -9.85 -1.97
CA PRO A 32 -19.78 -10.94 -1.07
C PRO A 32 -20.14 -10.49 0.35
N LEU A 33 -19.59 -9.36 0.80
CA LEU A 33 -19.88 -8.87 2.15
C LEU A 33 -21.29 -8.31 2.28
N PHE A 34 -21.90 -7.94 1.16
CA PHE A 34 -23.29 -7.43 1.18
C PHE A 34 -24.27 -8.48 1.72
N GLU A 35 -23.94 -9.76 1.51
CA GLU A 35 -24.78 -10.85 2.01
C GLU A 35 -24.34 -11.36 3.39
N TRP A 36 -23.18 -10.91 3.85
CA TRP A 36 -22.64 -11.34 5.13
C TRP A 36 -23.13 -10.48 6.29
N LYS A 37 -23.06 -9.15 6.13
CA LYS A 37 -23.49 -8.20 7.17
C LYS A 37 -24.25 -7.05 6.54
N GLU A 38 -25.38 -6.69 7.16
CA GLU A 38 -26.20 -5.58 6.66
C GLU A 38 -25.44 -4.28 6.52
N VAL A 39 -24.48 -4.02 7.43
CA VAL A 39 -23.76 -2.75 7.44
C VAL A 39 -23.03 -2.52 6.12
N PHE A 40 -22.57 -3.59 5.45
CA PHE A 40 -21.85 -3.42 4.18
C PHE A 40 -22.78 -3.00 3.03
N LYS A 41 -24.08 -3.26 3.15
CA LYS A 41 -25.01 -2.81 2.12
C LYS A 41 -25.10 -1.30 2.03
N THR A 42 -24.73 -0.58 3.11
CA THR A 42 -24.75 0.89 3.09
C THR A 42 -23.74 1.44 2.11
N LEU A 43 -22.74 0.66 1.71
CA LEU A 43 -21.76 1.09 0.72
C LEU A 43 -22.38 1.34 -0.65
N LYS A 44 -23.59 0.82 -0.89
CA LYS A 44 -24.30 1.06 -2.14
C LYS A 44 -24.99 2.42 -2.15
N GLU A 45 -24.99 3.15 -1.03
CA GLU A 45 -25.75 4.38 -0.86
C GLU A 45 -24.87 5.61 -0.98
N ASN A 46 -25.35 6.63 -1.68
CA ASN A 46 -24.74 7.95 -1.72
C ASN A 46 -23.25 7.95 -2.03
N GLU A 47 -22.82 7.01 -2.86
CA GLU A 47 -21.41 6.88 -3.25
C GLU A 47 -20.45 6.70 -2.05
N LEU A 48 -20.96 6.18 -0.96
CA LEU A 48 -20.17 5.98 0.24
C LEU A 48 -18.92 5.11 -0.05
N PHE A 49 -19.05 4.15 -0.95
CA PHE A 49 -17.96 3.24 -1.30
C PHE A 49 -16.69 3.98 -1.70
N TYR A 50 -16.82 5.11 -2.40
CA TYR A 50 -15.66 5.84 -2.92
C TYR A 50 -14.93 6.66 -1.87
N GLY A 51 -15.45 6.73 -0.66
CA GLY A 51 -14.82 7.44 0.44
C GLY A 51 -13.86 6.62 1.27
N VAL A 52 -13.50 5.43 0.82
CA VAL A 52 -12.61 4.54 1.57
C VAL A 52 -11.21 5.14 1.74
N TYR A 53 -10.61 4.90 2.90
CA TYR A 53 -9.24 5.35 3.17
C TYR A 53 -8.54 4.34 4.09
N VAL A 54 -7.21 4.41 4.10
CA VAL A 54 -6.39 3.54 4.93
C VAL A 54 -6.40 4.06 6.36
N ASP A 55 -6.62 3.18 7.32
CA ASP A 55 -6.62 3.53 8.73
C ASP A 55 -5.20 3.82 9.21
N VAL A 56 -5.11 4.55 10.31
CA VAL A 56 -3.83 4.92 10.91
C VAL A 56 -3.02 3.65 11.20
N GLY A 57 -1.76 3.66 10.74
CA GLY A 57 -0.88 2.50 10.93
C GLY A 57 -1.02 1.42 9.88
N GLY A 58 -1.97 1.55 8.94
CA GLY A 58 -2.12 0.58 7.86
C GLY A 58 -2.76 -0.74 8.27
N ASN A 59 -3.45 -0.76 9.42
CA ASN A 59 -4.02 -2.01 9.95
C ASN A 59 -5.34 -2.39 9.30
N GLY A 60 -5.92 -1.50 8.52
CA GLY A 60 -7.18 -1.77 7.84
C GLY A 60 -7.58 -0.62 6.94
N ILE A 61 -8.76 -0.73 6.38
CA ILE A 61 -9.39 0.33 5.59
C ILE A 61 -10.72 0.68 6.22
N VAL A 62 -11.14 1.93 6.06
CA VAL A 62 -12.30 2.48 6.75
C VAL A 62 -13.12 3.30 5.78
N TRP A 63 -14.44 3.14 5.84
CA TRP A 63 -15.38 4.04 5.17
C TRP A 63 -16.00 5.01 6.19
N ASN A 64 -16.33 4.50 7.36
CA ASN A 64 -16.84 5.31 8.47
C ASN A 64 -16.71 4.49 9.77
N ASP A 65 -17.29 4.99 10.86
CA ASP A 65 -17.17 4.33 12.16
C ASP A 65 -17.80 2.94 12.23
N TYR A 66 -18.62 2.60 11.26
CA TYR A 66 -19.38 1.34 11.29
C TYR A 66 -18.95 0.34 10.23
N VAL A 67 -18.22 0.79 9.21
CA VAL A 67 -17.86 -0.05 8.06
C VAL A 67 -16.35 0.01 7.84
N ASP A 68 -15.69 -1.09 8.17
CA ASP A 68 -14.25 -1.20 7.99
C ASP A 68 -13.87 -2.66 7.68
N LEU A 69 -12.65 -2.86 7.23
CA LEU A 69 -12.08 -4.18 6.98
C LEU A 69 -10.63 -4.19 7.47
N SER A 70 -10.25 -5.30 8.07
CA SER A 70 -8.88 -5.47 8.55
C SER A 70 -7.91 -5.74 7.40
N CYS A 71 -6.65 -5.45 7.63
CA CYS A 71 -5.62 -5.74 6.62
C CYS A 71 -5.50 -7.24 6.37
N GLU A 72 -5.73 -8.08 7.38
CA GLU A 72 -5.64 -9.53 7.18
C GLU A 72 -6.80 -10.07 6.34
N GLU A 73 -7.99 -9.50 6.49
CA GLU A 73 -9.12 -9.89 5.64
C GLU A 73 -8.81 -9.60 4.18
N LEU A 74 -8.25 -8.42 3.92
CA LEU A 74 -7.89 -8.01 2.56
C LEU A 74 -6.75 -8.86 2.00
N TRP A 75 -5.80 -9.21 2.85
CA TRP A 75 -4.67 -10.05 2.43
C TRP A 75 -5.12 -11.46 2.07
N GLU A 76 -5.93 -12.07 2.93
CA GLU A 76 -6.31 -13.47 2.74
C GLU A 76 -7.33 -13.66 1.63
N ASN A 77 -8.23 -12.72 1.44
CA ASN A 77 -9.33 -12.89 0.49
C ASN A 77 -9.20 -12.02 -0.76
N GLY A 78 -8.18 -11.20 -0.84
CA GLY A 78 -7.86 -10.46 -2.05
C GLY A 78 -7.09 -11.34 -3.02
N LYS A 79 -7.25 -11.04 -4.31
CA LYS A 79 -6.53 -11.75 -5.37
C LYS A 79 -5.31 -10.96 -5.79
N GLU A 80 -4.14 -11.58 -5.71
CA GLU A 80 -2.90 -10.90 -6.09
C GLU A 80 -2.87 -10.63 -7.59
N ILE A 81 -2.44 -9.42 -7.94
CA ILE A 81 -2.25 -9.02 -9.34
C ILE A 81 -0.89 -8.36 -9.48
N SER A 82 -0.42 -8.24 -10.71
CA SER A 82 0.81 -7.51 -11.02
C SER A 82 0.46 -6.21 -11.72
N THR A 83 1.15 -5.14 -11.33
CA THR A 83 1.01 -3.84 -11.98
C THR A 83 2.40 -3.26 -12.24
N PRO A 84 2.52 -2.28 -13.16
CA PRO A 84 3.83 -1.64 -13.40
C PRO A 84 4.37 -0.87 -12.18
N PHE A 85 3.53 -0.63 -11.18
CA PHE A 85 3.93 0.16 -10.01
C PHE A 85 4.21 -0.70 -8.78
N ASP A 86 4.19 -2.01 -8.93
CA ASP A 86 4.47 -2.92 -7.81
C ASP A 86 5.88 -2.73 -7.31
N GLY A 87 6.02 -2.75 -5.98
CA GLY A 87 7.33 -2.71 -5.36
C GLY A 87 8.05 -1.38 -5.47
N LEU A 88 7.35 -0.31 -5.84
CA LEU A 88 7.94 1.02 -5.95
C LEU A 88 7.33 1.95 -4.91
N ILE A 89 8.17 2.76 -4.26
CA ILE A 89 7.70 3.77 -3.31
C ILE A 89 8.54 5.03 -3.48
N SER A 90 7.99 6.14 -3.01
CA SER A 90 8.74 7.40 -3.01
C SER A 90 9.89 7.31 -2.00
N MET A 91 10.92 8.12 -2.21
CA MET A 91 11.99 8.22 -1.22
C MET A 91 11.45 8.69 0.13
N SER A 92 10.50 9.59 0.12
CA SER A 92 9.87 10.08 1.34
C SER A 92 9.20 8.94 2.12
N ASP A 93 8.44 8.09 1.44
CA ASP A 93 7.81 6.94 2.08
C ASP A 93 8.86 5.95 2.60
N ALA A 94 9.93 5.75 1.83
CA ALA A 94 11.00 4.83 2.24
C ALA A 94 11.65 5.30 3.55
N THR A 95 11.91 6.60 3.68
CA THR A 95 12.49 7.14 4.93
C THR A 95 11.56 6.89 6.10
N THR A 96 10.26 7.09 5.92
CA THR A 96 9.29 6.87 6.98
C THR A 96 9.21 5.40 7.37
N ILE A 97 9.10 4.52 6.38
CA ILE A 97 8.88 3.08 6.62
C ILE A 97 10.11 2.45 7.27
N TRP A 98 11.32 2.83 6.81
CA TRP A 98 12.55 2.25 7.35
C TRP A 98 13.17 3.06 8.50
N GLY A 99 12.57 4.19 8.84
CA GLY A 99 13.09 5.02 9.92
C GLY A 99 14.46 5.62 9.61
N LEU A 100 14.69 6.00 8.37
CA LEU A 100 15.95 6.56 7.91
C LEU A 100 15.80 8.03 7.57
N ASN A 101 16.94 8.74 7.50
CA ASN A 101 16.95 10.10 7.02
C ASN A 101 17.08 10.12 5.50
N GLU A 102 16.52 11.15 4.88
CA GLU A 102 16.63 11.30 3.44
C GLU A 102 18.08 11.43 3.01
N SER A 103 18.91 12.10 3.82
CA SER A 103 20.33 12.23 3.54
C SER A 103 21.03 10.88 3.49
N THR A 104 20.60 9.92 4.31
CA THR A 104 21.17 8.57 4.27
C THR A 104 20.93 7.92 2.91
N LEU A 105 19.72 8.03 2.39
CA LEU A 105 19.41 7.45 1.08
C LEU A 105 20.09 8.20 -0.06
N ARG A 106 20.20 9.52 0.03
CA ARG A 106 20.91 10.30 -0.99
C ARG A 106 22.37 9.92 -1.04
N LYS A 107 22.99 9.69 0.11
CA LYS A 107 24.39 9.25 0.16
C LYS A 107 24.54 7.84 -0.42
N ALA A 108 23.58 6.95 -0.12
CA ALA A 108 23.59 5.61 -0.68
C ALA A 108 23.55 5.62 -2.19
N ILE A 109 22.77 6.54 -2.78
CA ILE A 109 22.75 6.72 -4.24
C ILE A 109 24.09 7.23 -4.74
N SER A 110 24.63 8.22 -4.05
CA SER A 110 25.90 8.85 -4.44
C SER A 110 27.05 7.86 -4.42
N TYR A 111 27.08 6.96 -3.44
CA TYR A 111 28.16 5.99 -3.31
C TYR A 111 27.91 4.68 -4.07
N GLY A 112 26.76 4.57 -4.72
CA GLY A 112 26.45 3.37 -5.50
C GLY A 112 25.91 2.19 -4.73
N LYS A 113 25.59 2.36 -3.45
CA LYS A 113 24.92 1.33 -2.67
C LYS A 113 23.52 1.09 -3.21
N LEU A 114 22.82 2.16 -3.57
CA LEU A 114 21.57 2.13 -4.31
C LEU A 114 21.86 2.65 -5.71
N LYS A 115 21.76 1.77 -6.69
CA LYS A 115 22.20 2.11 -8.06
C LYS A 115 21.11 2.85 -8.82
N ASN A 116 21.50 3.98 -9.38
CA ASN A 116 20.60 4.82 -10.15
C ASN A 116 20.14 4.07 -11.41
N GLY A 117 18.84 4.02 -11.61
CA GLY A 117 18.24 3.32 -12.75
C GLY A 117 17.96 1.85 -12.50
N ILE A 118 18.46 1.30 -11.40
CA ILE A 118 18.27 -0.11 -11.03
C ILE A 118 17.54 -0.22 -9.69
N ASP A 119 18.05 0.43 -8.67
CA ASP A 119 17.47 0.40 -7.33
C ASP A 119 16.61 1.63 -7.05
N VAL A 120 16.98 2.74 -7.67
CA VAL A 120 16.28 4.02 -7.55
C VAL A 120 16.19 4.65 -8.93
N CYS A 121 15.19 5.50 -9.11
CA CYS A 121 15.04 6.24 -10.36
C CYS A 121 14.36 7.56 -10.06
N LYS A 122 14.77 8.61 -10.79
CA LYS A 122 14.19 9.93 -10.59
C LYS A 122 13.14 10.20 -11.65
N TYR A 123 11.94 10.51 -11.21
CA TYR A 123 10.82 10.86 -12.09
C TYR A 123 10.52 12.35 -11.84
N GLY A 124 10.91 13.20 -12.79
CA GLY A 124 10.84 14.62 -12.58
C GLY A 124 11.74 15.01 -11.40
N LYS A 125 11.16 15.58 -10.37
CA LYS A 125 11.91 15.97 -9.15
C LYS A 125 11.79 14.92 -8.04
N GLN A 126 11.09 13.81 -8.29
CA GLN A 126 10.80 12.82 -7.25
C GLN A 126 11.69 11.60 -7.43
N TRP A 127 12.34 11.18 -6.36
CA TRP A 127 13.03 9.90 -6.35
C TRP A 127 12.05 8.79 -6.00
N VAL A 128 12.14 7.69 -6.75
CA VAL A 128 11.36 6.47 -6.52
C VAL A 128 12.35 5.36 -6.24
N VAL A 129 12.04 4.54 -5.23
CA VAL A 129 12.94 3.52 -4.72
C VAL A 129 12.26 2.17 -4.83
N SER A 130 13.04 1.13 -5.18
CA SER A 130 12.57 -0.24 -5.19
C SER A 130 12.50 -0.78 -3.76
N ILE A 131 11.32 -1.30 -3.36
CA ILE A 131 11.16 -1.91 -2.03
C ILE A 131 12.12 -3.08 -1.87
N GLU A 132 12.29 -3.89 -2.93
CA GLU A 132 13.20 -5.02 -2.91
C GLU A 132 14.63 -4.56 -2.61
N SER A 133 15.05 -3.47 -3.22
CA SER A 133 16.39 -2.91 -2.97
C SER A 133 16.54 -2.41 -1.55
N MET A 134 15.48 -1.78 -1.01
CA MET A 134 15.51 -1.33 0.38
C MET A 134 15.66 -2.50 1.33
N ILE A 135 14.93 -3.59 1.09
CA ILE A 135 15.02 -4.78 1.93
C ILE A 135 16.44 -5.39 1.83
N ARG A 136 16.98 -5.44 0.62
CA ARG A 136 18.33 -5.99 0.41
C ARG A 136 19.38 -5.20 1.21
N GLU A 137 19.29 -3.89 1.21
CA GLU A 137 20.31 -3.04 1.82
C GLU A 137 20.05 -2.70 3.29
N TYR A 138 18.79 -2.65 3.70
CA TYR A 138 18.42 -2.16 5.04
C TYR A 138 17.57 -3.15 5.83
N GLY A 139 17.30 -4.34 5.26
CA GLY A 139 16.47 -5.33 5.94
C GLY A 139 14.99 -5.00 5.87
N GLN A 140 14.19 -5.78 6.58
CA GLN A 140 12.75 -5.56 6.62
C GLN A 140 12.42 -4.24 7.31
N PRO A 141 11.33 -3.58 6.93
CA PRO A 141 10.92 -2.34 7.59
C PRO A 141 10.72 -2.55 9.09
N SER A 142 11.04 -1.52 9.87
CA SER A 142 10.91 -1.59 11.33
C SER A 142 9.46 -1.57 11.81
N LYS A 143 8.52 -1.24 10.93
CA LYS A 143 7.10 -1.15 11.29
C LYS A 143 6.24 -1.86 10.27
#